data_e3027ff70a4ce6f15533e9d932ab6ec0
#
_entry.id   e3027ff70a4ce6f15533e9d932ab6ec0
#
_cell.length_a   1.000
_cell.length_b   1.000
_cell.length_c   1.000
_cell.angle_alpha   90.00
_cell.angle_beta   90.00
_cell.angle_gamma   90.00
#
_symmetry.space_group_name_H-M   'P 1'
#
loop_
_entity.id
_entity.type
_entity.pdbx_description
1 polymer ?
#
loop_
_entity_poly.entity_id
_entity_poly.type
_entity_poly.pdbx_seq_one_letter_code
_entity_poly.pdbx_strand_id
1 'polypeptide(L)'
;MEYEKPFLYIDTNFAKDEALMTYMAFKSFDFEILGMSTSDGEMNPVLAAENIVGLSTEEGLFLPVAAGKPFSDYHHLDKEIFSTTKDYIEKMPAYENIIDKAEDCGRLDIIATSGLTNIAKALEEAPEIEDFVSHIFILGGETDGSVSGTFIDDPEAADKILNTSIDLFLLPFEIANEPLLSDDLIAKLYGKDKNLDTILDEFKNKPLENRLLRAPLLLYLTQAPEAFIFEESGFGIITNDLEGEVGSLYRTNSRKKNYRVTRVNEEAFYDFLLGSL
;
A
#
# COMPACT_ATOMS: atom_id res chain seq x y z
N MET A 1 -8.79 30.18 -1.36
CA MET A 1 -7.64 29.32 -1.01
C MET A 1 -7.69 28.18 -2.01
N GLU A 2 -6.72 28.08 -2.89
CA GLU A 2 -6.54 26.84 -3.65
C GLU A 2 -6.25 25.75 -2.62
N TYR A 3 -7.01 24.68 -2.66
CA TYR A 3 -6.79 23.52 -1.82
C TYR A 3 -5.57 22.83 -2.41
N GLU A 4 -4.42 22.94 -1.78
CA GLU A 4 -3.24 22.16 -2.18
C GLU A 4 -3.57 20.69 -1.98
N LYS A 5 -3.44 19.91 -3.06
CA LYS A 5 -3.62 18.46 -3.00
C LYS A 5 -2.54 17.85 -2.11
N PRO A 6 -2.85 16.84 -1.30
CA PRO A 6 -1.82 16.11 -0.58
C PRO A 6 -0.89 15.40 -1.57
N PHE A 7 0.37 15.29 -1.21
CA PHE A 7 1.36 14.51 -1.94
C PHE A 7 1.33 13.06 -1.46
N LEU A 8 1.34 12.12 -2.40
CA LEU A 8 1.25 10.70 -2.12
C LEU A 8 2.47 9.96 -2.67
N TYR A 9 3.00 9.05 -1.87
CA TYR A 9 3.96 8.03 -2.27
C TYR A 9 3.37 6.65 -2.04
N ILE A 10 3.59 5.68 -2.94
CA ILE A 10 3.04 4.33 -2.81
C ILE A 10 4.17 3.31 -2.82
N ASP A 11 4.29 2.51 -1.75
CA ASP A 11 5.18 1.34 -1.64
C ASP A 11 4.34 0.06 -1.67
N THR A 12 4.49 -0.76 -2.71
CA THR A 12 3.58 -1.86 -3.02
C THR A 12 4.28 -3.03 -3.72
N ASN A 13 3.72 -4.25 -3.67
CA ASN A 13 4.20 -5.36 -4.50
C ASN A 13 3.45 -5.52 -5.83
N PHE A 14 2.46 -4.68 -6.11
CA PHE A 14 1.68 -4.64 -7.34
C PHE A 14 0.95 -5.94 -7.69
N ALA A 15 0.66 -6.81 -6.73
CA ALA A 15 -0.10 -8.03 -7.00
C ALA A 15 -1.61 -7.77 -6.94
N LYS A 16 -2.38 -8.39 -7.86
CA LYS A 16 -3.86 -8.45 -7.82
C LYS A 16 -4.56 -7.10 -7.53
N ASP A 17 -5.07 -6.93 -6.30
CA ASP A 17 -5.82 -5.75 -5.89
C ASP A 17 -4.95 -4.51 -5.73
N GLU A 18 -3.65 -4.67 -5.55
CA GLU A 18 -2.69 -3.55 -5.56
C GLU A 18 -2.53 -2.96 -6.97
N ALA A 19 -2.63 -3.79 -8.02
CA ALA A 19 -2.70 -3.29 -9.40
C ALA A 19 -3.97 -2.46 -9.62
N LEU A 20 -5.11 -2.90 -9.06
CA LEU A 20 -6.37 -2.14 -9.12
C LEU A 20 -6.26 -0.84 -8.32
N MET A 21 -5.71 -0.88 -7.11
CA MET A 21 -5.42 0.32 -6.29
C MET A 21 -4.53 1.31 -7.05
N THR A 22 -3.45 0.82 -7.66
CA THR A 22 -2.52 1.67 -8.43
C THR A 22 -3.23 2.33 -9.60
N TYR A 23 -4.04 1.59 -10.34
CA TYR A 23 -4.85 2.14 -11.43
C TYR A 23 -5.83 3.21 -10.93
N MET A 24 -6.55 2.95 -9.83
CA MET A 24 -7.45 3.93 -9.18
C MET A 24 -6.68 5.18 -8.76
N ALA A 25 -5.50 5.01 -8.16
CA ALA A 25 -4.65 6.13 -7.77
C ALA A 25 -4.24 6.98 -8.97
N PHE A 26 -3.92 6.37 -10.12
CA PHE A 26 -3.57 7.08 -11.35
C PHE A 26 -4.75 7.87 -11.95
N LYS A 27 -5.98 7.43 -11.69
CA LYS A 27 -7.20 8.14 -12.14
C LYS A 27 -7.68 9.21 -11.15
N SER A 28 -7.18 9.21 -9.92
CA SER A 28 -7.63 10.15 -8.88
C SER A 28 -7.11 11.57 -9.12
N PHE A 29 -7.96 12.55 -8.81
CA PHE A 29 -7.60 13.96 -8.80
C PHE A 29 -7.43 14.53 -7.38
N ASP A 30 -7.55 13.70 -6.34
CA ASP A 30 -7.58 14.14 -4.94
C ASP A 30 -6.19 14.31 -4.34
N PHE A 31 -5.15 13.75 -4.95
CA PHE A 31 -3.75 13.86 -4.53
C PHE A 31 -2.82 13.95 -5.75
N GLU A 32 -1.56 14.25 -5.50
CA GLU A 32 -0.47 14.20 -6.48
C GLU A 32 0.49 13.07 -6.10
N ILE A 33 0.68 12.09 -7.00
CA ILE A 33 1.62 10.99 -6.79
C ILE A 33 3.02 11.47 -7.17
N LEU A 34 3.94 11.53 -6.21
CA LEU A 34 5.32 11.97 -6.43
C LEU A 34 6.25 10.85 -6.87
N GLY A 35 5.93 9.61 -6.53
CA GLY A 35 6.73 8.44 -6.88
C GLY A 35 6.15 7.18 -6.31
N MET A 36 6.73 6.05 -6.72
CA MET A 36 6.38 4.74 -6.20
C MET A 36 7.64 3.92 -5.96
N SER A 37 7.55 3.01 -5.00
CA SER A 37 8.53 1.94 -4.84
C SER A 37 7.86 0.59 -4.75
N THR A 38 8.67 -0.43 -4.93
CA THR A 38 8.18 -1.81 -4.80
C THR A 38 8.89 -2.52 -3.68
N SER A 39 8.13 -3.24 -2.87
CA SER A 39 8.60 -4.15 -1.84
C SER A 39 8.43 -5.59 -2.28
N ASP A 40 9.14 -6.51 -1.63
CA ASP A 40 8.99 -7.94 -1.88
C ASP A 40 7.61 -8.44 -1.44
N GLY A 41 7.09 -9.45 -2.13
CA GLY A 41 5.78 -10.01 -1.85
C GLY A 41 5.39 -11.09 -2.87
N GLU A 42 4.13 -11.15 -3.29
CA GLU A 42 3.69 -12.12 -4.30
C GLU A 42 4.42 -11.91 -5.65
N MET A 43 4.81 -10.68 -5.99
CA MET A 43 5.58 -10.38 -7.20
C MET A 43 7.01 -9.96 -6.83
N ASN A 44 7.98 -10.35 -7.67
CA ASN A 44 9.35 -9.85 -7.51
C ASN A 44 9.39 -8.33 -7.63
N PRO A 45 10.12 -7.58 -6.77
CA PRO A 45 10.11 -6.12 -6.79
C PRO A 45 10.48 -5.50 -8.14
N VAL A 46 11.41 -6.08 -8.87
CA VAL A 46 11.80 -5.56 -10.20
C VAL A 46 10.65 -5.75 -11.20
N LEU A 47 10.01 -6.93 -11.21
CA LEU A 47 8.86 -7.17 -12.08
C LEU A 47 7.65 -6.30 -11.69
N ALA A 48 7.42 -6.09 -10.40
CA ALA A 48 6.40 -5.17 -9.91
C ALA A 48 6.66 -3.74 -10.43
N ALA A 49 7.91 -3.26 -10.34
CA ALA A 49 8.29 -1.95 -10.86
C ALA A 49 8.11 -1.86 -12.39
N GLU A 50 8.46 -2.92 -13.14
CA GLU A 50 8.22 -2.98 -14.59
C GLU A 50 6.72 -2.85 -14.92
N ASN A 51 5.87 -3.57 -14.20
CA ASN A 51 4.41 -3.47 -14.38
C ASN A 51 3.86 -2.09 -14.05
N ILE A 52 4.32 -1.45 -12.96
CA ILE A 52 3.90 -0.08 -12.59
C ILE A 52 4.32 0.90 -13.66
N VAL A 53 5.56 0.84 -14.14
CA VAL A 53 6.06 1.70 -15.23
C VAL A 53 5.26 1.47 -16.51
N GLY A 54 4.95 0.22 -16.85
CA GLY A 54 4.10 -0.14 -17.99
C GLY A 54 2.73 0.52 -17.90
N LEU A 55 2.03 0.32 -16.78
CA LEU A 55 0.73 0.92 -16.53
C LEU A 55 0.79 2.45 -16.56
N SER A 56 1.74 3.07 -15.86
CA SER A 56 1.87 4.53 -15.82
C SER A 56 2.13 5.11 -17.20
N THR A 57 2.93 4.44 -18.03
CA THR A 57 3.20 4.84 -19.42
C THR A 57 1.94 4.77 -20.28
N GLU A 58 1.15 3.70 -20.15
CA GLU A 58 -0.14 3.57 -20.89
C GLU A 58 -1.17 4.61 -20.45
N GLU A 59 -1.13 5.04 -19.16
CA GLU A 59 -1.96 6.14 -18.64
C GLU A 59 -1.40 7.55 -18.97
N GLY A 60 -0.25 7.63 -19.62
CA GLY A 60 0.40 8.90 -19.96
C GLY A 60 1.06 9.60 -18.77
N LEU A 61 1.33 8.86 -17.70
CA LEU A 61 2.02 9.33 -16.52
C LEU A 61 3.51 8.96 -16.60
N PHE A 62 4.38 9.87 -16.11
CA PHE A 62 5.81 9.64 -16.05
C PHE A 62 6.25 9.73 -14.59
N LEU A 63 5.97 8.66 -13.84
CA LEU A 63 6.27 8.59 -12.41
C LEU A 63 7.65 7.97 -12.18
N PRO A 64 8.44 8.50 -11.23
CA PRO A 64 9.62 7.81 -10.74
C PRO A 64 9.20 6.53 -10.01
N VAL A 65 9.70 5.38 -10.44
CA VAL A 65 9.42 4.08 -9.83
C VAL A 65 10.74 3.41 -9.49
N ALA A 66 10.97 3.12 -8.21
CA ALA A 66 12.19 2.48 -7.71
C ALA A 66 11.92 1.07 -7.22
N ALA A 67 12.70 0.10 -7.67
CA ALA A 67 12.57 -1.27 -7.20
C ALA A 67 13.25 -1.50 -5.85
N GLY A 68 12.54 -2.15 -4.91
CA GLY A 68 13.12 -2.65 -3.68
C GLY A 68 13.98 -3.88 -3.89
N LYS A 69 14.52 -4.42 -2.81
CA LYS A 69 15.33 -5.64 -2.84
C LYS A 69 14.45 -6.87 -2.61
N PRO A 70 14.61 -7.95 -3.43
CA PRO A 70 13.92 -9.20 -3.17
C PRO A 70 14.51 -9.92 -1.95
N PHE A 71 13.67 -10.62 -1.19
CA PHE A 71 14.09 -11.60 -0.20
C PHE A 71 14.38 -12.93 -0.89
N SER A 72 15.49 -13.60 -0.54
CA SER A 72 16.04 -14.74 -1.27
C SER A 72 15.14 -15.98 -1.32
N ASP A 73 14.16 -16.13 -0.43
CA ASP A 73 13.38 -17.35 -0.23
C ASP A 73 11.91 -17.24 -0.68
N TYR A 74 11.50 -16.13 -1.28
CA TYR A 74 10.13 -15.94 -1.74
C TYR A 74 9.90 -16.60 -3.11
N HIS A 75 8.81 -17.37 -3.23
CA HIS A 75 8.36 -17.90 -4.52
C HIS A 75 7.46 -16.84 -5.20
N HIS A 76 8.08 -16.01 -6.03
CA HIS A 76 7.37 -14.96 -6.75
C HIS A 76 6.50 -15.50 -7.89
N LEU A 77 5.40 -14.79 -8.15
CA LEU A 77 4.65 -14.93 -9.38
C LEU A 77 5.39 -14.18 -10.50
N ASP A 78 5.93 -14.91 -11.46
CA ASP A 78 6.54 -14.34 -12.66
C ASP A 78 5.45 -14.01 -13.68
N LYS A 79 4.72 -12.91 -13.45
CA LYS A 79 3.65 -12.48 -14.35
C LYS A 79 3.82 -11.03 -14.76
N GLU A 80 4.10 -10.83 -16.05
CA GLU A 80 4.02 -9.56 -16.71
C GLU A 80 2.55 -9.27 -17.05
N ILE A 81 1.99 -8.19 -16.47
CA ILE A 81 0.63 -7.71 -16.71
C ILE A 81 0.69 -6.56 -17.72
N PHE A 82 1.64 -5.65 -17.53
CA PHE A 82 1.89 -4.51 -18.41
C PHE A 82 3.32 -4.54 -18.92
N SER A 83 3.48 -4.44 -20.23
CA SER A 83 4.79 -4.54 -20.85
C SER A 83 5.58 -3.24 -20.76
N THR A 84 6.81 -3.31 -20.29
CA THR A 84 7.72 -2.16 -20.29
C THR A 84 9.18 -2.59 -20.46
N THR A 85 10.08 -1.62 -20.48
CA THR A 85 11.52 -1.83 -20.46
C THR A 85 12.09 -1.42 -19.11
N LYS A 86 13.07 -2.18 -18.61
CA LYS A 86 13.78 -1.91 -17.34
C LYS A 86 14.46 -0.55 -17.30
N ASP A 87 14.68 0.07 -18.46
CA ASP A 87 15.38 1.35 -18.59
C ASP A 87 14.60 2.52 -17.97
N TYR A 88 13.31 2.36 -17.71
CA TYR A 88 12.45 3.37 -17.09
C TYR A 88 12.32 3.23 -15.56
N ILE A 89 12.89 2.17 -14.97
CA ILE A 89 12.96 2.02 -13.52
C ILE A 89 14.10 2.91 -13.00
N GLU A 90 13.85 3.62 -11.89
CA GLU A 90 14.86 4.42 -11.23
C GLU A 90 16.07 3.57 -10.82
N LYS A 91 17.27 4.11 -11.01
CA LYS A 91 18.51 3.41 -10.65
C LYS A 91 18.86 3.53 -9.17
N MET A 92 18.25 4.51 -8.50
CA MET A 92 18.42 4.67 -7.05
C MET A 92 17.65 3.59 -6.29
N PRO A 93 18.12 3.17 -5.12
CA PRO A 93 17.37 2.28 -4.24
C PRO A 93 16.02 2.87 -3.84
N ALA A 94 15.02 2.00 -3.56
CA ALA A 94 13.69 2.42 -3.18
C ALA A 94 13.67 3.38 -1.97
N TYR A 95 14.48 3.11 -0.94
CA TYR A 95 14.56 3.96 0.23
C TYR A 95 15.13 5.36 -0.07
N GLU A 96 16.10 5.48 -0.99
CA GLU A 96 16.63 6.79 -1.43
C GLU A 96 15.57 7.58 -2.20
N ASN A 97 14.74 6.90 -3.01
CA ASN A 97 13.64 7.55 -3.71
C ASN A 97 12.58 8.08 -2.73
N ILE A 98 12.28 7.36 -1.64
CA ILE A 98 11.38 7.84 -0.56
C ILE A 98 11.96 9.10 0.08
N ILE A 99 13.27 9.11 0.42
CA ILE A 99 13.95 10.27 1.01
C ILE A 99 13.83 11.48 0.09
N ASP A 100 14.22 11.32 -1.18
CA ASP A 100 14.18 12.37 -2.20
C ASP A 100 12.78 13.01 -2.30
N LYS A 101 11.72 12.20 -2.33
CA LYS A 101 10.34 12.71 -2.44
C LYS A 101 9.84 13.36 -1.15
N ALA A 102 10.21 12.85 0.02
CA ALA A 102 9.86 13.47 1.29
C ALA A 102 10.53 14.84 1.46
N GLU A 103 11.81 14.95 1.12
CA GLU A 103 12.55 16.21 1.15
C GLU A 103 12.00 17.25 0.15
N ASP A 104 11.64 16.80 -1.06
CA ASP A 104 11.14 17.69 -2.13
C ASP A 104 9.80 18.34 -1.76
N CYS A 105 8.89 17.62 -1.11
CA CYS A 105 7.54 18.12 -0.85
C CYS A 105 7.31 18.61 0.59
N GLY A 106 8.08 18.12 1.56
CA GLY A 106 7.97 18.49 2.97
C GLY A 106 6.68 18.08 3.69
N ARG A 107 5.74 17.41 3.00
CA ARG A 107 4.47 16.89 3.56
C ARG A 107 4.00 15.72 2.71
N LEU A 108 4.52 14.54 2.98
CA LEU A 108 4.24 13.33 2.21
C LEU A 108 3.33 12.39 2.98
N ASP A 109 2.29 11.89 2.33
CA ASP A 109 1.54 10.73 2.77
C ASP A 109 2.08 9.47 2.08
N ILE A 110 2.23 8.37 2.80
CA ILE A 110 2.74 7.11 2.26
C ILE A 110 1.69 6.02 2.40
N ILE A 111 1.39 5.31 1.31
CA ILE A 111 0.66 4.04 1.33
C ILE A 111 1.67 2.90 1.30
N ALA A 112 1.54 1.93 2.23
CA ALA A 112 2.33 0.71 2.30
C ALA A 112 1.41 -0.52 2.29
N THR A 113 1.49 -1.34 1.24
CA THR A 113 0.67 -2.55 1.10
C THR A 113 1.44 -3.85 1.31
N SER A 114 2.76 -3.77 1.46
CA SER A 114 3.68 -4.89 1.65
C SER A 114 4.74 -4.56 2.72
N GLY A 115 5.78 -5.38 2.85
CA GLY A 115 6.80 -5.24 3.89
C GLY A 115 7.37 -3.82 4.00
N LEU A 116 7.55 -3.33 5.23
CA LEU A 116 7.91 -1.94 5.52
C LEU A 116 9.41 -1.62 5.39
N THR A 117 10.19 -2.53 4.83
CA THR A 117 11.67 -2.45 4.75
C THR A 117 12.16 -1.17 4.08
N ASN A 118 11.55 -0.76 2.95
CA ASN A 118 11.98 0.44 2.23
C ASN A 118 11.77 1.71 3.06
N ILE A 119 10.61 1.84 3.71
CA ILE A 119 10.25 3.00 4.53
C ILE A 119 11.11 3.06 5.79
N ALA A 120 11.27 1.92 6.49
CA ALA A 120 12.12 1.83 7.66
C ALA A 120 13.58 2.15 7.36
N LYS A 121 14.06 1.70 6.18
CA LYS A 121 15.41 2.01 5.72
C LYS A 121 15.58 3.48 5.39
N ALA A 122 14.59 4.12 4.78
CA ALA A 122 14.60 5.56 4.50
C ALA A 122 14.72 6.36 5.81
N LEU A 123 13.93 6.03 6.83
CA LEU A 123 14.00 6.67 8.16
C LEU A 123 15.29 6.36 8.92
N GLU A 124 15.94 5.22 8.66
CA GLU A 124 17.25 4.89 9.25
C GLU A 124 18.38 5.72 8.63
N GLU A 125 18.36 5.91 7.31
CA GLU A 125 19.42 6.64 6.58
C GLU A 125 19.24 8.16 6.68
N ALA A 126 17.99 8.65 6.75
CA ALA A 126 17.64 10.06 6.87
C ALA A 126 16.52 10.26 7.91
N PRO A 127 16.84 10.21 9.23
CA PRO A 127 15.83 10.36 10.28
C PRO A 127 15.03 11.66 10.23
N GLU A 128 15.59 12.71 9.62
CA GLU A 128 14.93 14.01 9.44
C GLU A 128 13.69 13.97 8.56
N ILE A 129 13.54 12.95 7.69
CA ILE A 129 12.32 12.82 6.86
C ILE A 129 11.08 12.49 7.70
N GLU A 130 11.25 12.08 8.95
CA GLU A 130 10.14 11.91 9.90
C GLU A 130 9.31 13.19 10.05
N ASP A 131 9.95 14.36 9.94
CA ASP A 131 9.28 15.67 9.97
C ASP A 131 8.57 16.02 8.65
N PHE A 132 8.88 15.31 7.56
CA PHE A 132 8.34 15.55 6.21
C PHE A 132 7.28 14.52 5.80
N VAL A 133 7.14 13.43 6.54
CA VAL A 133 6.08 12.43 6.32
C VAL A 133 4.93 12.71 7.28
N SER A 134 3.76 13.05 6.74
CA SER A 134 2.57 13.37 7.54
C SER A 134 1.90 12.13 8.08
N HIS A 135 1.64 11.16 7.20
CA HIS A 135 0.94 9.93 7.55
C HIS A 135 1.54 8.72 6.82
N ILE A 136 1.46 7.55 7.46
CA ILE A 136 1.70 6.26 6.78
C ILE A 136 0.44 5.41 6.94
N PHE A 137 -0.16 5.04 5.80
CA PHE A 137 -1.32 4.15 5.70
C PHE A 137 -0.82 2.75 5.40
N ILE A 138 -1.06 1.81 6.31
CA ILE A 138 -0.46 0.48 6.29
C ILE A 138 -1.55 -0.59 6.18
N LEU A 139 -1.42 -1.47 5.20
CA LEU A 139 -2.27 -2.65 5.07
C LEU A 139 -1.77 -3.74 6.03
N GLY A 140 -2.46 -3.92 7.14
CA GLY A 140 -2.08 -4.84 8.21
C GLY A 140 -2.40 -4.28 9.59
N GLY A 141 -2.00 -4.97 10.64
CA GLY A 141 -2.20 -4.52 12.01
C GLY A 141 -3.23 -5.35 12.78
N GLU A 142 -3.22 -6.66 12.55
CA GLU A 142 -4.05 -7.65 13.24
C GLU A 142 -3.66 -7.72 14.73
N THR A 143 -4.69 -7.82 15.59
CA THR A 143 -4.51 -7.92 17.05
C THR A 143 -5.18 -9.16 17.63
N ASP A 144 -5.65 -10.06 16.78
CA ASP A 144 -6.33 -11.31 17.14
C ASP A 144 -5.41 -12.54 17.18
N GLY A 145 -4.10 -12.32 16.96
CA GLY A 145 -3.07 -13.36 16.87
C GLY A 145 -2.80 -13.85 15.45
N SER A 146 -3.55 -13.38 14.45
CA SER A 146 -3.17 -13.53 13.05
C SER A 146 -2.10 -12.52 12.65
N VAL A 147 -1.46 -12.72 11.51
CA VAL A 147 -0.41 -11.83 11.01
C VAL A 147 -0.60 -11.55 9.53
N SER A 148 -0.31 -10.33 9.11
CA SER A 148 -0.24 -9.95 7.70
C SER A 148 1.17 -10.07 7.16
N GLY A 149 1.30 -10.28 5.84
CA GLY A 149 2.59 -10.25 5.16
C GLY A 149 3.38 -8.97 5.46
N THR A 150 2.72 -7.83 5.48
CA THR A 150 3.32 -6.52 5.77
C THR A 150 4.14 -6.50 7.06
N PHE A 151 3.70 -7.21 8.09
CA PHE A 151 4.36 -7.23 9.40
C PHE A 151 5.26 -8.46 9.61
N ILE A 152 4.95 -9.61 8.98
CA ILE A 152 5.77 -10.81 9.14
C ILE A 152 6.99 -10.82 8.22
N ASP A 153 6.91 -10.14 7.06
CA ASP A 153 7.99 -10.11 6.08
C ASP A 153 9.24 -9.38 6.61
N ASP A 154 9.04 -8.32 7.41
CA ASP A 154 10.12 -7.61 8.09
C ASP A 154 9.63 -7.04 9.44
N PRO A 155 9.58 -7.86 10.50
CA PRO A 155 9.06 -7.43 11.80
C PRO A 155 9.91 -6.33 12.45
N GLU A 156 11.22 -6.29 12.17
CA GLU A 156 12.12 -5.26 12.68
C GLU A 156 11.86 -3.90 12.03
N ALA A 157 11.59 -3.89 10.71
CA ALA A 157 11.16 -2.70 10.01
C ALA A 157 9.81 -2.21 10.55
N ALA A 158 8.86 -3.11 10.77
CA ALA A 158 7.56 -2.79 11.34
C ALA A 158 7.68 -2.20 12.76
N ASP A 159 8.54 -2.75 13.61
CA ASP A 159 8.80 -2.21 14.97
C ASP A 159 9.34 -0.77 14.89
N LYS A 160 10.30 -0.51 14.00
CA LYS A 160 10.83 0.84 13.80
C LYS A 160 9.71 1.82 13.40
N ILE A 161 8.87 1.47 12.43
CA ILE A 161 7.77 2.32 11.96
C ILE A 161 6.75 2.58 13.08
N LEU A 162 6.37 1.56 13.84
CA LEU A 162 5.43 1.71 14.97
C LEU A 162 5.94 2.67 16.06
N ASN A 163 7.25 2.86 16.16
CA ASN A 163 7.90 3.72 17.15
C ASN A 163 8.25 5.13 16.65
N THR A 164 7.97 5.48 15.38
CA THR A 164 8.16 6.85 14.85
C THR A 164 7.17 7.83 15.46
N SER A 165 7.37 9.13 15.26
CA SER A 165 6.38 10.18 15.61
C SER A 165 5.30 10.37 14.54
N ILE A 166 5.47 9.78 13.37
CA ILE A 166 4.53 9.86 12.23
C ILE A 166 3.18 9.24 12.61
N ASP A 167 2.08 9.85 12.23
CA ASP A 167 0.76 9.29 12.42
C ASP A 167 0.54 8.07 11.52
N LEU A 168 0.25 6.90 12.14
CA LEU A 168 0.06 5.65 11.44
C LEU A 168 -1.41 5.25 11.41
N PHE A 169 -1.90 4.89 10.22
CA PHE A 169 -3.23 4.36 10.00
C PHE A 169 -3.12 2.89 9.59
N LEU A 170 -3.60 1.99 10.44
CA LEU A 170 -3.51 0.54 10.25
C LEU A 170 -4.85 0.01 9.74
N LEU A 171 -4.86 -0.64 8.58
CA LEU A 171 -6.02 -1.34 8.02
C LEU A 171 -5.82 -2.84 8.15
N PRO A 172 -6.32 -3.48 9.22
CA PRO A 172 -6.09 -4.90 9.48
C PRO A 172 -6.91 -5.78 8.54
N PHE A 173 -6.43 -7.00 8.29
CA PHE A 173 -7.04 -7.94 7.34
C PHE A 173 -8.45 -8.37 7.75
N GLU A 174 -8.77 -8.43 9.06
CA GLU A 174 -10.15 -8.74 9.51
C GLU A 174 -11.18 -7.73 9.01
N ILE A 175 -10.75 -6.48 8.68
CA ILE A 175 -11.60 -5.47 8.05
C ILE A 175 -11.37 -5.44 6.53
N ALA A 176 -10.11 -5.51 6.11
CA ALA A 176 -9.76 -5.39 4.70
C ALA A 176 -10.24 -6.59 3.84
N ASN A 177 -10.53 -7.73 4.45
CA ASN A 177 -11.06 -8.92 3.78
C ASN A 177 -12.59 -8.88 3.56
N GLU A 178 -13.31 -7.94 4.16
CA GLU A 178 -14.77 -7.87 4.03
C GLU A 178 -15.22 -7.46 2.62
N PRO A 179 -14.67 -6.39 1.98
CA PRO A 179 -15.07 -6.02 0.64
C PRO A 179 -14.52 -6.98 -0.43
N LEU A 180 -15.43 -7.46 -1.30
CA LEU A 180 -15.10 -8.40 -2.37
C LEU A 180 -15.52 -7.86 -3.74
N LEU A 181 -14.73 -8.16 -4.76
CA LEU A 181 -15.02 -7.83 -6.15
C LEU A 181 -15.98 -8.86 -6.76
N SER A 182 -17.28 -8.61 -6.64
CA SER A 182 -18.34 -9.51 -7.14
C SER A 182 -18.41 -9.51 -8.68
N ASP A 183 -19.06 -10.54 -9.25
CA ASP A 183 -19.31 -10.61 -10.68
C ASP A 183 -20.14 -9.40 -11.18
N ASP A 184 -21.09 -8.91 -10.38
CA ASP A 184 -21.88 -7.71 -10.71
C ASP A 184 -21.02 -6.44 -10.76
N LEU A 185 -20.03 -6.30 -9.86
CA LEU A 185 -19.08 -5.20 -9.88
C LEU A 185 -18.16 -5.29 -11.10
N ILE A 186 -17.61 -6.47 -11.38
CA ILE A 186 -16.80 -6.70 -12.57
C ILE A 186 -17.61 -6.33 -13.83
N ALA A 187 -18.87 -6.78 -13.94
CA ALA A 187 -19.71 -6.48 -15.09
C ALA A 187 -20.00 -4.98 -15.27
N LYS A 188 -20.07 -4.21 -14.19
CA LYS A 188 -20.24 -2.75 -14.24
C LYS A 188 -18.97 -2.00 -14.66
N LEU A 189 -17.81 -2.54 -14.36
CA LEU A 189 -16.51 -1.92 -14.59
C LEU A 189 -15.91 -2.33 -15.94
N TYR A 190 -16.15 -3.56 -16.37
CA TYR A 190 -15.57 -4.12 -17.58
C TYR A 190 -16.03 -3.43 -18.86
N GLY A 191 -15.10 -3.16 -19.79
CA GLY A 191 -15.35 -2.47 -21.06
C GLY A 191 -15.29 -0.95 -20.97
N LYS A 192 -14.97 -0.38 -19.81
CA LYS A 192 -14.80 1.06 -19.65
C LYS A 192 -13.41 1.54 -20.11
N ASP A 193 -12.39 0.76 -19.79
CA ASP A 193 -10.98 1.06 -20.10
C ASP A 193 -10.18 -0.23 -20.29
N LYS A 194 -9.25 -0.24 -21.25
CA LYS A 194 -8.43 -1.42 -21.61
C LYS A 194 -7.53 -1.86 -20.45
N ASN A 195 -6.92 -0.91 -19.73
CA ASN A 195 -6.00 -1.22 -18.63
C ASN A 195 -6.76 -1.76 -17.42
N LEU A 196 -7.95 -1.18 -17.16
CA LEU A 196 -8.88 -1.70 -16.17
C LEU A 196 -9.31 -3.13 -16.51
N ASP A 197 -9.68 -3.41 -17.76
CA ASP A 197 -10.07 -4.75 -18.21
C ASP A 197 -8.95 -5.77 -18.01
N THR A 198 -7.71 -5.38 -18.32
CA THR A 198 -6.50 -6.20 -18.08
C THR A 198 -6.36 -6.56 -16.61
N ILE A 199 -6.55 -5.60 -15.70
CA ILE A 199 -6.50 -5.85 -14.24
C ILE A 199 -7.67 -6.73 -13.80
N LEU A 200 -8.90 -6.45 -14.27
CA LEU A 200 -10.09 -7.22 -13.90
C LEU A 200 -10.02 -8.68 -14.36
N ASP A 201 -9.32 -8.97 -15.45
CA ASP A 201 -9.08 -10.34 -15.91
C ASP A 201 -8.31 -11.20 -14.90
N GLU A 202 -7.50 -10.57 -14.02
CA GLU A 202 -6.82 -11.26 -12.92
C GLU A 202 -7.79 -11.80 -11.85
N PHE A 203 -8.99 -11.26 -11.77
CA PHE A 203 -10.01 -11.64 -10.80
C PHE A 203 -11.06 -12.59 -11.36
N LYS A 204 -11.42 -12.49 -12.65
CA LYS A 204 -12.57 -13.19 -13.27
C LYS A 204 -12.62 -14.69 -13.02
N ASN A 205 -11.47 -15.35 -13.03
CA ASN A 205 -11.39 -16.81 -12.91
C ASN A 205 -11.09 -17.27 -11.47
N LYS A 206 -11.13 -16.36 -10.50
CA LYS A 206 -10.90 -16.70 -9.09
C LYS A 206 -12.24 -16.90 -8.37
N PRO A 207 -12.31 -17.80 -7.37
CA PRO A 207 -13.43 -17.85 -6.46
C PRO A 207 -13.66 -16.47 -5.80
N LEU A 208 -14.93 -16.17 -5.45
CA LEU A 208 -15.28 -14.84 -4.91
C LEU A 208 -14.49 -14.49 -3.67
N GLU A 209 -14.28 -15.45 -2.77
CA GLU A 209 -13.50 -15.28 -1.53
C GLU A 209 -12.03 -14.88 -1.75
N ASN A 210 -11.52 -15.06 -2.97
CA ASN A 210 -10.16 -14.69 -3.36
C ASN A 210 -10.10 -13.38 -4.18
N ARG A 211 -11.24 -12.68 -4.31
CA ARG A 211 -11.35 -11.40 -5.03
C ARG A 211 -11.41 -10.24 -4.05
N LEU A 212 -10.41 -10.18 -3.19
CA LEU A 212 -10.28 -9.17 -2.13
C LEU A 212 -10.00 -7.78 -2.72
N LEU A 213 -10.48 -6.75 -2.01
CA LEU A 213 -10.28 -5.33 -2.37
C LEU A 213 -9.52 -4.58 -1.26
N ARG A 214 -8.51 -5.23 -0.67
CA ARG A 214 -7.73 -4.71 0.47
C ARG A 214 -7.02 -3.40 0.14
N ALA A 215 -6.22 -3.42 -0.92
CA ALA A 215 -5.44 -2.25 -1.32
C ALA A 215 -6.34 -1.11 -1.84
N PRO A 216 -7.40 -1.32 -2.64
CA PRO A 216 -8.41 -0.30 -2.93
C PRO A 216 -9.06 0.30 -1.68
N LEU A 217 -9.34 -0.51 -0.65
CA LEU A 217 -9.90 -0.02 0.61
C LEU A 217 -8.89 0.85 1.38
N LEU A 218 -7.60 0.52 1.32
CA LEU A 218 -6.54 1.35 1.91
C LEU A 218 -6.42 2.70 1.17
N LEU A 219 -6.54 2.71 -0.15
CA LEU A 219 -6.60 3.96 -0.91
C LEU A 219 -7.82 4.80 -0.52
N TYR A 220 -8.99 4.17 -0.35
CA TYR A 220 -10.19 4.86 0.13
C TYR A 220 -9.99 5.50 1.50
N LEU A 221 -9.27 4.82 2.41
CA LEU A 221 -8.94 5.35 3.73
C LEU A 221 -8.16 6.67 3.66
N THR A 222 -7.28 6.84 2.68
CA THR A 222 -6.52 8.10 2.52
C THR A 222 -7.40 9.27 2.07
N GLN A 223 -8.51 9.01 1.39
CA GLN A 223 -9.36 10.03 0.78
C GLN A 223 -10.60 10.35 1.62
N ALA A 224 -11.11 9.37 2.37
CA ALA A 224 -12.35 9.49 3.14
C ALA A 224 -12.20 8.85 4.54
N PRO A 225 -11.28 9.32 5.39
CA PRO A 225 -11.07 8.74 6.72
C PRO A 225 -12.33 8.81 7.60
N GLU A 226 -13.25 9.73 7.33
CA GLU A 226 -14.54 9.82 8.03
C GLU A 226 -15.49 8.63 7.77
N ALA A 227 -15.25 7.82 6.74
CA ALA A 227 -15.99 6.59 6.47
C ALA A 227 -15.55 5.43 7.37
N PHE A 228 -14.51 5.62 8.19
CA PHE A 228 -13.91 4.60 9.04
C PHE A 228 -14.06 4.94 10.52
N ILE A 229 -14.10 3.90 11.34
CA ILE A 229 -14.03 4.01 12.80
C ILE A 229 -12.69 3.46 13.26
N PHE A 230 -12.00 4.24 14.09
CA PHE A 230 -10.67 3.93 14.58
C PHE A 230 -10.64 3.57 16.06
N GLU A 231 -9.73 2.69 16.41
CA GLU A 231 -9.17 2.54 17.75
C GLU A 231 -7.85 3.31 17.80
N GLU A 232 -7.71 4.21 18.78
CA GLU A 232 -6.44 4.85 19.08
C GLU A 232 -5.72 4.08 20.19
N SER A 233 -4.57 3.49 19.90
CA SER A 233 -3.77 2.75 20.87
C SER A 233 -2.28 2.83 20.54
N GLY A 234 -1.43 2.62 21.56
CA GLY A 234 -0.07 2.21 21.32
C GLY A 234 -0.04 0.75 20.91
N PHE A 235 0.79 0.44 19.92
CA PHE A 235 1.02 -0.92 19.47
C PHE A 235 2.50 -1.25 19.53
N GLY A 236 2.83 -2.50 19.87
CA GLY A 236 4.12 -3.13 19.69
C GLY A 236 3.95 -4.36 18.83
N ILE A 237 5.04 -4.87 18.29
CA ILE A 237 5.08 -6.06 17.44
C ILE A 237 5.99 -7.13 18.04
N ILE A 238 5.64 -8.39 17.85
CA ILE A 238 6.49 -9.53 18.23
C ILE A 238 7.53 -9.73 17.12
N THR A 239 8.80 -9.55 17.45
CA THR A 239 9.91 -9.65 16.48
C THR A 239 10.68 -10.97 16.58
N ASN A 240 10.39 -11.82 17.59
CA ASN A 240 11.08 -13.10 17.77
C ASN A 240 10.15 -14.20 18.31
N ASP A 241 10.44 -15.46 17.97
CA ASP A 241 9.61 -16.63 18.28
C ASP A 241 9.49 -16.95 19.78
N LEU A 242 10.36 -16.37 20.63
CA LEU A 242 10.34 -16.61 22.07
C LEU A 242 9.21 -15.85 22.77
N GLU A 243 8.71 -14.78 22.16
CA GLU A 243 7.68 -13.90 22.72
C GLU A 243 6.28 -14.23 22.20
N GLY A 244 6.18 -14.95 21.07
CA GLY A 244 4.92 -15.31 20.44
C GLY A 244 5.04 -15.47 18.93
N GLU A 245 3.94 -15.30 18.21
CA GLU A 245 3.93 -15.37 16.76
C GLU A 245 4.52 -14.09 16.15
N VAL A 246 5.65 -14.23 15.46
CA VAL A 246 6.37 -13.12 14.83
C VAL A 246 5.46 -12.36 13.87
N GLY A 247 5.48 -11.04 13.94
CA GLY A 247 4.60 -10.17 13.14
C GLY A 247 3.27 -9.82 13.81
N SER A 248 2.91 -10.50 14.93
CA SER A 248 1.67 -10.17 15.67
C SER A 248 1.79 -8.86 16.42
N LEU A 249 0.74 -8.05 16.37
CA LEU A 249 0.64 -6.82 17.16
C LEU A 249 0.04 -7.09 18.53
N TYR A 250 0.50 -6.31 19.50
CA TYR A 250 -0.10 -6.23 20.84
C TYR A 250 -0.27 -4.78 21.28
N ARG A 251 -1.28 -4.53 22.13
CA ARG A 251 -1.52 -3.18 22.67
C ARG A 251 -0.51 -2.85 23.76
N THR A 252 -0.03 -1.61 23.72
CA THR A 252 0.93 -1.08 24.72
C THR A 252 0.37 0.17 25.40
N ASN A 253 0.98 0.55 26.53
CA ASN A 253 0.72 1.81 27.22
C ASN A 253 1.58 2.96 26.69
N SER A 254 2.06 2.88 25.46
CA SER A 254 2.85 3.95 24.83
C SER A 254 2.07 5.27 24.82
N ARG A 255 2.81 6.39 24.91
CA ARG A 255 2.22 7.72 24.71
C ARG A 255 1.90 7.98 23.25
N LYS A 256 2.67 7.40 22.34
CA LYS A 256 2.36 7.38 20.90
C LYS A 256 1.08 6.58 20.68
N LYS A 257 0.16 7.16 19.95
CA LYS A 257 -1.07 6.51 19.52
C LYS A 257 -1.04 6.33 18.01
N ASN A 258 -1.43 5.15 17.58
CA ASN A 258 -1.65 4.83 16.18
C ASN A 258 -3.14 4.57 15.98
N TYR A 259 -3.63 4.79 14.77
CA TYR A 259 -5.03 4.70 14.41
C TYR A 259 -5.27 3.37 13.70
N ARG A 260 -5.94 2.44 14.38
CA ARG A 260 -6.27 1.14 13.80
C ARG A 260 -7.75 1.12 13.42
N VAL A 261 -8.06 0.78 12.16
CA VAL A 261 -9.43 0.64 11.69
C VAL A 261 -10.12 -0.52 12.40
N THR A 262 -11.33 -0.27 12.87
CA THR A 262 -12.20 -1.27 13.50
C THR A 262 -13.50 -1.50 12.76
N ARG A 263 -13.88 -0.56 11.88
CA ARG A 263 -15.06 -0.65 11.02
C ARG A 263 -14.91 0.29 9.82
N VAL A 264 -15.54 -0.08 8.73
CA VAL A 264 -15.70 0.76 7.53
C VAL A 264 -17.17 0.81 7.11
N ASN A 265 -17.56 1.90 6.43
CA ASN A 265 -18.83 1.97 5.71
C ASN A 265 -18.62 1.34 4.31
N GLU A 266 -18.95 0.05 4.16
CA GLU A 266 -18.74 -0.67 2.90
C GLU A 266 -19.58 -0.12 1.73
N GLU A 267 -20.81 0.35 2.00
CA GLU A 267 -21.65 0.92 0.93
C GLU A 267 -20.95 2.16 0.32
N ALA A 268 -20.44 3.05 1.16
CA ALA A 268 -19.69 4.22 0.73
C ALA A 268 -18.39 3.85 0.01
N PHE A 269 -17.73 2.77 0.42
CA PHE A 269 -16.55 2.26 -0.29
C PHE A 269 -16.90 1.75 -1.69
N TYR A 270 -17.99 1.00 -1.87
CA TYR A 270 -18.40 0.54 -3.20
C TYR A 270 -18.85 1.69 -4.11
N ASP A 271 -19.49 2.72 -3.55
CA ASP A 271 -19.81 3.94 -4.30
C ASP A 271 -18.54 4.68 -4.75
N PHE A 272 -17.54 4.77 -3.87
CA PHE A 272 -16.24 5.32 -4.20
C PHE A 272 -15.54 4.50 -5.30
N LEU A 273 -15.49 3.17 -5.18
CA LEU A 273 -14.89 2.27 -6.17
C LEU A 273 -15.50 2.46 -7.55
N LEU A 274 -16.84 2.52 -7.64
CA LEU A 274 -17.55 2.71 -8.89
C LEU A 274 -17.41 4.13 -9.45
N GLY A 275 -17.23 5.12 -8.59
CA GLY A 275 -17.04 6.53 -8.96
C GLY A 275 -15.61 6.86 -9.41
N SER A 276 -14.62 6.08 -8.94
CA SER A 276 -13.20 6.26 -9.27
C SER A 276 -12.81 5.56 -10.57
N LEU A 277 -13.64 4.67 -11.09
CA LEU A 277 -13.44 3.80 -12.26
C LEU A 277 -14.59 3.98 -13.27
#